data_13869a9b0204a175eded664440073b7f
#
_entry.id   13869a9b0204a175eded664440073b7f
#
_cell.length_a   1.000
_cell.length_b   1.000
_cell.length_c   1.000
_cell.angle_alpha   90.00
_cell.angle_beta   90.00
_cell.angle_gamma   90.00
#
_symmetry.space_group_name_H-M   'P 1'
#
loop_
_entity.id
_entity.type
_entity.pdbx_description
1 polymer ?
#
loop_
_entity_poly.entity_id
_entity_poly.type
_entity_poly.pdbx_seq_one_letter_code
_entity_poly.pdbx_strand_id
1 'polypeptide(L)'
;MTVRNLEYLFRPASVAMVAEPDEPSRYAEVVLSNLAAGGFSGPVMSVSARKRPLIHVGHDVRLGEFEVAPDLAIIAASLDLVPSIIAQLGARGTRAVIVGPWMWHRMSASAIDKARKAIREAAKPNLVRVLGPGSGGLVVPAIGLNASATPVPITPGKIALVAQSTALTAAILDRANSKGIGFSTVLHLGSDLDVDLADVLDWLAADPDTHSILVQFDEVSAGRKFMSAARAAARNKPVITIQPGPVSGRHEGSGPFSTADVYDAALRRAGWVSINTLGDLFEAIEAMARIRPLRGERLTILANGHGLGRIAGDTLLRSGGELGSL
;
A
#
# COMPACT_ATOMS: atom_id res chain seq x y z
N MET A 1 -8.58 16.88 -4.37
CA MET A 1 -8.25 16.05 -5.54
C MET A 1 -6.84 15.54 -5.34
N THR A 2 -6.73 14.31 -5.19
CA THR A 2 -5.72 13.64 -4.41
C THR A 2 -4.91 12.65 -5.23
N VAL A 3 -5.38 12.29 -6.44
CA VAL A 3 -4.66 11.41 -7.39
C VAL A 3 -3.60 12.11 -8.25
N ARG A 4 -3.42 13.42 -8.13
CA ARG A 4 -2.42 14.16 -8.89
C ARG A 4 -1.02 13.60 -8.64
N ASN A 5 -0.25 13.39 -9.69
CA ASN A 5 1.12 12.86 -9.68
C ASN A 5 1.26 11.46 -9.03
N LEU A 6 0.16 10.73 -8.74
CA LEU A 6 0.24 9.36 -8.25
C LEU A 6 0.69 8.39 -9.35
N GLU A 7 0.52 8.73 -10.62
CA GLU A 7 1.07 7.98 -11.75
C GLU A 7 2.59 7.78 -11.62
N TYR A 8 3.31 8.78 -11.13
CA TYR A 8 4.76 8.68 -10.90
C TYR A 8 5.13 7.78 -9.71
N LEU A 9 4.17 7.51 -8.82
CA LEU A 9 4.34 6.54 -7.74
C LEU A 9 4.05 5.12 -8.23
N PHE A 10 2.90 4.92 -8.88
CA PHE A 10 2.42 3.58 -9.25
C PHE A 10 2.92 3.08 -10.62
N ARG A 11 3.28 3.98 -11.54
CA ARG A 11 3.73 3.66 -12.91
C ARG A 11 4.91 4.54 -13.32
N PRO A 12 5.99 4.61 -12.53
CA PRO A 12 7.15 5.42 -12.88
C PRO A 12 7.83 4.87 -14.14
N ALA A 13 8.37 5.76 -14.96
CA ALA A 13 9.23 5.36 -16.06
C ALA A 13 10.71 5.19 -15.63
N SER A 14 11.08 5.78 -14.49
CA SER A 14 12.46 5.71 -13.94
C SER A 14 12.43 5.75 -12.41
N VAL A 15 13.39 5.07 -11.78
CA VAL A 15 13.49 4.96 -10.32
C VAL A 15 14.89 5.31 -9.84
N ALA A 16 15.01 6.06 -8.74
CA ALA A 16 16.27 6.26 -8.05
C ALA A 16 16.20 5.77 -6.59
N MET A 17 17.24 5.09 -6.14
CA MET A 17 17.49 4.85 -4.72
C MET A 17 18.45 5.90 -4.20
N VAL A 18 18.02 6.68 -3.22
CA VAL A 18 18.83 7.70 -2.55
C VAL A 18 19.15 7.22 -1.13
N ALA A 19 20.40 6.95 -0.84
CA ALA A 19 20.83 6.44 0.46
C ALA A 19 22.06 7.18 1.00
N GLU A 20 22.27 7.07 2.32
CA GLU A 20 23.49 7.57 2.96
C GLU A 20 24.63 6.55 2.85
N PRO A 21 25.81 6.96 2.37
CA PRO A 21 26.92 6.04 2.15
C PRO A 21 27.59 5.55 3.45
N ASP A 22 27.55 6.36 4.50
CA ASP A 22 28.23 6.09 5.77
C ASP A 22 27.42 5.20 6.72
N GLU A 23 26.14 4.98 6.44
CA GLU A 23 25.28 4.04 7.14
C GLU A 23 24.57 3.14 6.12
N PRO A 24 25.20 2.01 5.72
CA PRO A 24 24.57 1.09 4.80
C PRO A 24 23.25 0.60 5.40
N SER A 25 22.18 1.12 4.86
CA SER A 25 20.83 0.74 5.27
C SER A 25 20.50 -0.61 4.65
N ARG A 26 20.31 -1.63 5.47
CA ARG A 26 19.80 -2.93 4.99
C ARG A 26 18.51 -2.77 4.18
N TYR A 27 17.75 -1.73 4.46
CA TYR A 27 16.58 -1.36 3.67
C TYR A 27 16.97 -1.01 2.23
N ALA A 28 17.97 -0.16 2.02
CA ALA A 28 18.41 0.25 0.69
C ALA A 28 18.95 -0.93 -0.12
N GLU A 29 19.75 -1.81 0.51
CA GLU A 29 20.29 -3.02 -0.12
C GLU A 29 19.17 -3.96 -0.57
N VAL A 30 18.18 -4.22 0.30
CA VAL A 30 17.04 -5.10 -0.03
C VAL A 30 16.21 -4.49 -1.15
N VAL A 31 15.90 -3.20 -1.10
CA VAL A 31 15.13 -2.53 -2.15
C VAL A 31 15.86 -2.55 -3.49
N LEU A 32 17.16 -2.27 -3.54
CA LEU A 32 17.95 -2.36 -4.76
C LEU A 32 17.98 -3.78 -5.32
N SER A 33 18.17 -4.79 -4.47
CA SER A 33 18.09 -6.18 -4.87
C SER A 33 16.72 -6.55 -5.44
N ASN A 34 15.65 -6.07 -4.81
CA ASN A 34 14.28 -6.31 -5.25
C ASN A 34 13.95 -5.60 -6.57
N LEU A 35 14.42 -4.38 -6.78
CA LEU A 35 14.29 -3.67 -8.05
C LEU A 35 15.00 -4.41 -9.18
N ALA A 36 16.20 -4.92 -8.92
CA ALA A 36 16.96 -5.71 -9.90
C ALA A 36 16.27 -7.05 -10.22
N ALA A 37 15.75 -7.74 -9.19
CA ALA A 37 15.06 -9.02 -9.35
C ALA A 37 13.65 -8.88 -9.95
N GLY A 38 12.99 -7.74 -9.78
CA GLY A 38 11.62 -7.50 -10.20
C GLY A 38 11.42 -7.42 -11.71
N GLY A 39 12.48 -7.17 -12.47
CA GLY A 39 12.40 -7.04 -13.94
C GLY A 39 11.83 -5.68 -14.40
N PHE A 40 11.97 -4.65 -13.59
CA PHE A 40 11.59 -3.30 -13.99
C PHE A 40 12.38 -2.85 -15.23
N SER A 41 11.67 -2.46 -16.30
CA SER A 41 12.29 -2.15 -17.59
C SER A 41 12.88 -0.74 -17.68
N GLY A 42 12.51 0.17 -16.78
CA GLY A 42 13.02 1.53 -16.72
C GLY A 42 14.42 1.61 -16.07
N PRO A 43 15.11 2.72 -16.23
CA PRO A 43 16.40 2.94 -15.58
C PRO A 43 16.24 2.97 -14.06
N VAL A 44 17.15 2.26 -13.38
CA VAL A 44 17.30 2.28 -11.92
C VAL A 44 18.65 2.93 -11.61
N MET A 45 18.60 4.03 -10.86
CA MET A 45 19.76 4.82 -10.48
C MET A 45 20.03 4.65 -8.99
N SER A 46 21.31 4.52 -8.63
CA SER A 46 21.76 4.57 -7.24
C SER A 46 22.40 5.93 -6.96
N VAL A 47 21.97 6.59 -5.91
CA VAL A 47 22.33 7.98 -5.61
C VAL A 47 22.81 8.12 -4.19
N SER A 48 23.99 8.69 -4.02
CA SER A 48 24.49 9.06 -2.71
C SER A 48 23.88 10.38 -2.23
N ALA A 49 23.30 10.37 -1.04
CA ALA A 49 22.83 11.59 -0.35
C ALA A 49 24.00 12.49 0.12
N ARG A 50 25.19 11.95 0.21
CA ARG A 50 26.46 12.62 0.55
C ARG A 50 27.52 12.37 -0.54
N LYS A 51 28.66 13.05 -0.48
CA LYS A 51 29.71 13.06 -1.53
C LYS A 51 30.44 11.72 -1.82
N ARG A 52 30.00 10.58 -1.30
CA ARG A 52 30.63 9.27 -1.51
C ARG A 52 29.71 8.33 -2.30
N PRO A 53 30.22 7.52 -3.23
CA PRO A 53 29.41 6.59 -4.00
C PRO A 53 28.88 5.45 -3.14
N LEU A 54 27.65 4.99 -3.45
CA LEU A 54 27.05 3.78 -2.91
C LEU A 54 27.61 2.55 -3.63
N ILE A 55 27.64 1.41 -2.93
CA ILE A 55 28.12 0.14 -3.48
C ILE A 55 27.13 -0.42 -4.51
N HIS A 56 27.54 -0.46 -5.74
CA HIS A 56 27.16 -1.28 -6.90
C HIS A 56 25.71 -1.79 -7.07
N VAL A 57 24.86 -1.00 -7.71
CA VAL A 57 23.95 -1.47 -8.77
C VAL A 57 23.72 -0.30 -9.74
N GLY A 58 24.11 -0.40 -11.00
CA GLY A 58 23.90 0.64 -12.00
C GLY A 58 24.86 1.84 -11.88
N HIS A 59 24.55 2.92 -12.56
CA HIS A 59 25.39 4.12 -12.58
C HIS A 59 25.29 4.88 -11.26
N ASP A 60 26.39 4.99 -10.53
CA ASP A 60 26.51 5.85 -9.35
C ASP A 60 26.43 7.32 -9.76
N VAL A 61 25.36 8.00 -9.39
CA VAL A 61 25.13 9.41 -9.66
C VAL A 61 25.04 10.18 -8.34
N ARG A 62 25.64 11.36 -8.25
CA ARG A 62 25.44 12.24 -7.09
C ARG A 62 24.08 12.94 -7.18
N LEU A 63 23.50 13.27 -6.04
CA LEU A 63 22.21 13.97 -5.93
C LEU A 63 22.22 15.34 -6.63
N GLY A 64 22.98 15.66 -7.49
CA GLY A 64 23.06 16.88 -8.22
C GLY A 64 23.44 16.69 -9.68
N GLU A 65 23.76 15.47 -10.07
CA GLU A 65 24.36 15.13 -11.35
C GLU A 65 23.45 14.31 -12.27
N PHE A 66 22.13 14.24 -11.98
CA PHE A 66 21.20 13.58 -12.91
C PHE A 66 21.13 14.32 -14.24
N GLU A 67 21.32 13.63 -15.33
CA GLU A 67 20.98 14.14 -16.67
C GLU A 67 19.45 14.28 -16.82
N VAL A 68 18.71 13.30 -16.29
CA VAL A 68 17.24 13.29 -16.25
C VAL A 68 16.77 12.96 -14.84
N ALA A 69 15.85 13.76 -14.29
CA ALA A 69 15.28 13.50 -12.97
C ALA A 69 14.49 12.19 -12.96
N PRO A 70 14.64 11.35 -11.93
CA PRO A 70 13.82 10.16 -11.79
C PRO A 70 12.36 10.53 -11.52
N ASP A 71 11.41 9.76 -12.05
CA ASP A 71 9.99 9.92 -11.76
C ASP A 71 9.71 9.61 -10.28
N LEU A 72 10.29 8.50 -9.80
CA LEU A 72 10.18 8.01 -8.43
C LEU A 72 11.56 7.96 -7.77
N ALA A 73 11.69 8.53 -6.58
CA ALA A 73 12.87 8.33 -5.76
C ALA A 73 12.51 7.61 -4.45
N ILE A 74 13.32 6.62 -4.06
CA ILE A 74 13.20 5.90 -2.79
C ILE A 74 14.30 6.44 -1.88
N ILE A 75 13.91 6.98 -0.73
CA ILE A 75 14.84 7.66 0.17
C ILE A 75 15.09 6.79 1.40
N ALA A 76 16.34 6.39 1.56
CA ALA A 76 16.86 5.63 2.70
C ALA A 76 17.93 6.46 3.40
N ALA A 77 17.53 7.57 4.01
CA ALA A 77 18.41 8.52 4.66
C ALA A 77 17.83 8.98 6.01
N SER A 78 18.68 9.55 6.85
CA SER A 78 18.26 10.14 8.12
C SER A 78 17.25 11.27 7.93
N LEU A 79 16.30 11.40 8.85
CA LEU A 79 15.15 12.30 8.72
C LEU A 79 15.49 13.78 8.57
N ASP A 80 16.60 14.20 9.08
CA ASP A 80 17.11 15.57 8.96
C ASP A 80 17.55 15.89 7.53
N LEU A 81 17.98 14.90 6.77
CA LEU A 81 18.36 15.04 5.35
C LEU A 81 17.18 14.95 4.40
N VAL A 82 16.13 14.21 4.75
CA VAL A 82 14.98 13.94 3.87
C VAL A 82 14.37 15.22 3.26
N PRO A 83 14.11 16.30 4.03
CA PRO A 83 13.56 17.54 3.45
C PRO A 83 14.46 18.15 2.37
N SER A 84 15.77 18.18 2.60
CA SER A 84 16.73 18.70 1.63
C SER A 84 16.79 17.83 0.36
N ILE A 85 16.76 16.52 0.51
CA ILE A 85 16.73 15.57 -0.62
C ILE A 85 15.48 15.78 -1.47
N ILE A 86 14.29 15.86 -0.83
CA ILE A 86 13.01 16.10 -1.52
C ILE A 86 13.03 17.43 -2.28
N ALA A 87 13.52 18.51 -1.66
CA ALA A 87 13.58 19.81 -2.30
C ALA A 87 14.49 19.78 -3.55
N GLN A 88 15.66 19.15 -3.47
CA GLN A 88 16.60 19.02 -4.59
C GLN A 88 16.03 18.16 -5.72
N LEU A 89 15.45 17.01 -5.40
CA LEU A 89 14.80 16.12 -6.38
C LEU A 89 13.62 16.81 -7.06
N GLY A 90 12.73 17.44 -6.27
CA GLY A 90 11.56 18.15 -6.78
C GLY A 90 11.91 19.31 -7.70
N ALA A 91 12.94 20.10 -7.35
CA ALA A 91 13.44 21.20 -8.19
C ALA A 91 13.97 20.72 -9.56
N ARG A 92 14.41 19.46 -9.65
CA ARG A 92 14.88 18.83 -10.88
C ARG A 92 13.79 18.15 -11.70
N GLY A 93 12.62 17.93 -11.13
CA GLY A 93 11.50 17.35 -11.86
C GLY A 93 10.92 16.06 -11.28
N THR A 94 11.53 15.46 -10.26
CA THR A 94 10.96 14.30 -9.57
C THR A 94 9.57 14.63 -9.01
N ARG A 95 8.62 13.73 -9.20
CA ARG A 95 7.22 13.94 -8.82
C ARG A 95 6.72 13.04 -7.69
N ALA A 96 7.38 11.91 -7.44
CA ALA A 96 7.02 11.02 -6.34
C ALA A 96 8.25 10.57 -5.56
N VAL A 97 8.09 10.43 -4.25
CA VAL A 97 9.12 9.85 -3.38
C VAL A 97 8.50 8.86 -2.40
N ILE A 98 9.25 7.80 -2.11
CA ILE A 98 8.99 6.87 -1.01
C ILE A 98 10.02 7.15 0.08
N VAL A 99 9.59 7.50 1.28
CA VAL A 99 10.48 7.68 2.43
C VAL A 99 10.41 6.43 3.29
N GLY A 100 11.50 5.66 3.26
CA GLY A 100 11.60 4.35 3.92
C GLY A 100 11.55 4.39 5.44
N PRO A 101 11.54 3.21 6.10
CA PRO A 101 11.53 3.08 7.55
C PRO A 101 12.92 3.37 8.10
N TRP A 102 13.16 4.60 8.53
CA TRP A 102 14.41 4.99 9.17
C TRP A 102 14.18 5.32 10.64
N MET A 103 14.69 4.48 11.54
CA MET A 103 14.87 4.75 12.98
C MET A 103 13.77 5.57 13.72
N TRP A 104 12.56 5.68 13.15
CA TRP A 104 11.44 6.45 13.72
C TRP A 104 11.12 6.05 15.17
N HIS A 105 11.22 4.75 15.47
CA HIS A 105 10.94 4.20 16.80
C HIS A 105 11.91 4.69 17.90
N ARG A 106 13.00 5.34 17.52
CA ARG A 106 13.98 5.93 18.44
C ARG A 106 13.83 7.43 18.61
N MET A 107 12.88 8.06 17.91
CA MET A 107 12.68 9.50 17.97
C MET A 107 11.55 9.88 18.92
N SER A 108 11.65 11.07 19.52
CA SER A 108 10.54 11.65 20.28
C SER A 108 9.40 12.07 19.35
N ALA A 109 8.17 12.08 19.86
CA ALA A 109 6.99 12.53 19.10
C ALA A 109 7.19 13.94 18.53
N SER A 110 7.77 14.86 19.31
CA SER A 110 8.06 16.23 18.87
C SER A 110 9.06 16.28 17.70
N ALA A 111 10.08 15.42 17.70
CA ALA A 111 11.04 15.34 16.60
C ALA A 111 10.38 14.79 15.34
N ILE A 112 9.51 13.79 15.48
CA ILE A 112 8.72 13.23 14.39
C ILE A 112 7.81 14.30 13.76
N ASP A 113 7.07 15.06 14.56
CA ASP A 113 6.18 16.11 14.07
C ASP A 113 6.94 17.23 13.36
N LYS A 114 8.09 17.63 13.89
CA LYS A 114 8.98 18.59 13.24
C LYS A 114 9.47 18.10 11.88
N ALA A 115 9.90 16.85 11.80
CA ALA A 115 10.35 16.24 10.56
C ALA A 115 9.21 16.13 9.53
N ARG A 116 8.02 15.69 9.96
CA ARG A 116 6.81 15.62 9.11
C ARG A 116 6.48 16.99 8.50
N LYS A 117 6.52 18.06 9.31
CA LYS A 117 6.28 19.42 8.84
C LYS A 117 7.32 19.85 7.80
N ALA A 118 8.60 19.63 8.07
CA ALA A 118 9.69 19.99 7.17
C ALA A 118 9.62 19.23 5.84
N ILE A 119 9.29 17.93 5.86
CA ILE A 119 9.08 17.10 4.66
C ILE A 119 7.94 17.67 3.79
N ARG A 120 6.80 17.99 4.42
CA ARG A 120 5.65 18.58 3.73
C ARG A 120 5.96 19.92 3.08
N GLU A 121 6.68 20.79 3.80
CA GLU A 121 7.12 22.09 3.29
C GLU A 121 8.10 21.95 2.11
N ALA A 122 9.00 20.99 2.15
CA ALA A 122 9.96 20.72 1.08
C ALA A 122 9.30 20.15 -0.19
N ALA A 123 8.27 19.32 -0.04
CA ALA A 123 7.55 18.69 -1.15
C ALA A 123 6.61 19.65 -1.89
N LYS A 124 6.00 20.60 -1.15
CA LYS A 124 4.94 21.48 -1.64
C LYS A 124 5.31 22.34 -2.86
N PRO A 125 6.47 23.02 -2.94
CA PRO A 125 6.80 23.92 -4.04
C PRO A 125 6.81 23.22 -5.41
N ASN A 126 7.24 21.96 -5.45
CA ASN A 126 7.36 21.17 -6.67
C ASN A 126 6.26 20.12 -6.82
N LEU A 127 5.26 20.11 -5.92
CA LEU A 127 4.14 19.18 -5.92
C LEU A 127 4.59 17.71 -5.89
N VAL A 128 5.68 17.43 -5.20
CA VAL A 128 6.20 16.08 -5.00
C VAL A 128 5.25 15.31 -4.10
N ARG A 129 4.84 14.11 -4.51
CA ARG A 129 4.03 13.23 -3.67
C ARG A 129 4.94 12.38 -2.79
N VAL A 130 4.58 12.29 -1.52
CA VAL A 130 5.39 11.62 -0.50
C VAL A 130 4.62 10.44 0.09
N LEU A 131 5.07 9.22 -0.18
CA LEU A 131 4.61 8.01 0.49
C LEU A 131 5.47 7.77 1.75
N GLY A 132 4.85 7.61 2.88
CA GLY A 132 5.52 7.55 4.17
C GLY A 132 5.61 8.91 4.85
N PRO A 133 6.57 9.15 5.70
CA PRO A 133 7.75 8.34 6.08
C PRO A 133 7.41 7.03 6.80
N GLY A 134 8.39 6.14 6.85
CA GLY A 134 8.20 4.81 7.46
C GLY A 134 7.49 3.81 6.55
N SER A 135 7.40 4.11 5.24
CA SER A 135 6.83 3.18 4.27
C SER A 135 7.76 1.98 4.02
N GLY A 136 7.19 0.79 4.02
CA GLY A 136 7.87 -0.44 3.58
C GLY A 136 8.02 -0.52 2.06
N GLY A 137 7.42 0.41 1.32
CA GLY A 137 7.54 0.51 -0.12
C GLY A 137 6.30 0.10 -0.91
N LEU A 138 6.50 -0.02 -2.21
CA LEU A 138 5.47 -0.32 -3.21
C LEU A 138 5.95 -1.39 -4.17
N VAL A 139 5.07 -2.32 -4.52
CA VAL A 139 5.29 -3.32 -5.57
C VAL A 139 4.16 -3.26 -6.57
N VAL A 140 4.50 -3.20 -7.85
CA VAL A 140 3.57 -3.31 -8.99
C VAL A 140 4.12 -4.38 -9.94
N PRO A 141 3.77 -5.65 -9.74
CA PRO A 141 4.39 -6.77 -10.46
C PRO A 141 4.19 -6.72 -11.97
N ALA A 142 3.07 -6.15 -12.44
CA ALA A 142 2.77 -6.06 -13.88
C ALA A 142 3.81 -5.25 -14.68
N ILE A 143 4.53 -4.33 -14.05
CA ILE A 143 5.61 -3.55 -14.66
C ILE A 143 6.99 -3.91 -14.10
N GLY A 144 7.07 -5.00 -13.33
CA GLY A 144 8.32 -5.43 -12.69
C GLY A 144 8.82 -4.53 -11.55
N LEU A 145 8.04 -3.54 -11.13
CA LEU A 145 8.44 -2.62 -10.06
C LEU A 145 8.35 -3.30 -8.69
N ASN A 146 9.49 -3.52 -8.05
CA ASN A 146 9.55 -3.92 -6.64
C ASN A 146 10.39 -2.91 -5.83
N ALA A 147 9.78 -1.78 -5.54
CA ALA A 147 10.34 -0.70 -4.73
C ALA A 147 10.00 -0.90 -3.24
N SER A 148 10.19 -2.10 -2.73
CA SER A 148 9.85 -2.48 -1.35
C SER A 148 10.98 -3.22 -0.64
N ALA A 149 10.90 -3.25 0.69
CA ALA A 149 11.81 -4.04 1.53
C ALA A 149 11.30 -5.45 1.83
N THR A 150 10.27 -5.93 1.12
CA THR A 150 9.76 -7.29 1.35
C THR A 150 10.72 -8.33 0.79
N PRO A 151 11.09 -9.36 1.58
CA PRO A 151 11.92 -10.46 1.09
C PRO A 151 11.09 -11.52 0.35
N VAL A 152 9.77 -11.37 0.31
CA VAL A 152 8.85 -12.37 -0.24
C VAL A 152 8.59 -12.05 -1.72
N PRO A 153 8.78 -13.00 -2.64
CA PRO A 153 8.41 -12.82 -4.05
C PRO A 153 6.92 -12.51 -4.20
N ILE A 154 6.59 -11.62 -5.14
CA ILE A 154 5.21 -11.23 -5.41
C ILE A 154 4.90 -11.48 -6.88
N THR A 155 4.00 -12.42 -7.13
CA THR A 155 3.56 -12.75 -8.50
C THR A 155 2.49 -11.77 -8.98
N PRO A 156 2.42 -11.49 -10.31
CA PRO A 156 1.34 -10.69 -10.88
C PRO A 156 -0.04 -11.31 -10.63
N GLY A 157 -1.02 -10.47 -10.32
CA GLY A 157 -2.39 -10.86 -10.07
C GLY A 157 -3.34 -9.67 -10.12
N LYS A 158 -4.52 -9.81 -9.51
CA LYS A 158 -5.61 -8.81 -9.62
C LYS A 158 -6.06 -8.24 -8.27
N ILE A 159 -5.41 -8.60 -7.19
CA ILE A 159 -5.70 -8.11 -5.84
C ILE A 159 -4.73 -6.98 -5.51
N ALA A 160 -5.22 -5.81 -5.09
CA ALA A 160 -4.37 -4.81 -4.46
C ALA A 160 -4.35 -5.03 -2.94
N LEU A 161 -3.18 -5.04 -2.34
CA LEU A 161 -2.96 -5.07 -0.89
C LEU A 161 -2.42 -3.72 -0.44
N VAL A 162 -3.16 -3.07 0.44
CA VAL A 162 -2.74 -1.81 1.09
C VAL A 162 -2.68 -2.03 2.59
N ALA A 163 -1.53 -1.84 3.20
CA ALA A 163 -1.35 -2.13 4.61
C ALA A 163 -0.48 -1.08 5.34
N GLN A 164 -0.71 -0.93 6.64
CA GLN A 164 0.16 -0.19 7.56
C GLN A 164 1.08 -1.13 8.37
N SER A 165 0.73 -2.41 8.46
CA SER A 165 1.52 -3.42 9.18
C SER A 165 2.42 -4.22 8.24
N THR A 166 3.74 -4.08 8.38
CA THR A 166 4.73 -4.88 7.63
C THR A 166 4.66 -6.37 7.98
N ALA A 167 4.43 -6.71 9.24
CA ALA A 167 4.34 -8.10 9.69
C ALA A 167 3.11 -8.80 9.08
N LEU A 168 1.95 -8.14 9.09
CA LEU A 168 0.74 -8.69 8.47
C LEU A 168 0.88 -8.79 6.94
N THR A 169 1.50 -7.79 6.30
CA THR A 169 1.81 -7.85 4.87
C THR A 169 2.65 -9.07 4.54
N ALA A 170 3.72 -9.33 5.30
CA ALA A 170 4.57 -10.50 5.08
C ALA A 170 3.81 -11.82 5.24
N ALA A 171 2.95 -11.95 6.26
CA ALA A 171 2.12 -13.13 6.49
C ALA A 171 1.10 -13.37 5.36
N ILE A 172 0.48 -12.30 4.86
CA ILE A 172 -0.44 -12.36 3.72
C ILE A 172 0.29 -12.81 2.46
N LEU A 173 1.46 -12.24 2.16
CA LEU A 173 2.25 -12.59 0.98
C LEU A 173 2.75 -14.03 1.03
N ASP A 174 3.23 -14.50 2.17
CA ASP A 174 3.68 -15.89 2.35
C ASP A 174 2.52 -16.87 2.11
N ARG A 175 1.37 -16.60 2.71
CA ARG A 175 0.16 -17.41 2.50
C ARG A 175 -0.31 -17.36 1.04
N ALA A 176 -0.32 -16.19 0.42
CA ALA A 176 -0.73 -16.03 -0.98
C ALA A 176 0.19 -16.81 -1.92
N ASN A 177 1.51 -16.75 -1.72
CA ASN A 177 2.48 -17.52 -2.49
C ASN A 177 2.25 -19.02 -2.38
N SER A 178 1.98 -19.54 -1.17
CA SER A 178 1.69 -20.97 -0.97
C SER A 178 0.45 -21.45 -1.71
N LYS A 179 -0.43 -20.53 -2.12
CA LYS A 179 -1.67 -20.77 -2.86
C LYS A 179 -1.62 -20.34 -4.33
N GLY A 180 -0.48 -19.83 -4.80
CA GLY A 180 -0.32 -19.31 -6.17
C GLY A 180 -1.18 -18.07 -6.44
N ILE A 181 -1.44 -17.24 -5.41
CA ILE A 181 -2.22 -16.02 -5.51
C ILE A 181 -1.28 -14.84 -5.74
N GLY A 182 -1.53 -14.08 -6.81
CA GLY A 182 -0.77 -12.90 -7.17
C GLY A 182 -1.49 -11.59 -6.84
N PHE A 183 -0.73 -10.49 -6.94
CA PHE A 183 -1.21 -9.14 -6.63
C PHE A 183 -1.02 -8.19 -7.83
N SER A 184 -1.93 -7.23 -7.96
CA SER A 184 -1.77 -6.10 -8.88
C SER A 184 -0.86 -5.03 -8.27
N THR A 185 -1.02 -4.82 -6.97
CA THR A 185 -0.27 -3.83 -6.20
C THR A 185 -0.12 -4.33 -4.77
N VAL A 186 1.06 -4.17 -4.19
CA VAL A 186 1.28 -4.28 -2.74
C VAL A 186 1.89 -2.98 -2.26
N LEU A 187 1.21 -2.30 -1.35
CA LEU A 187 1.64 -1.00 -0.85
C LEU A 187 1.64 -0.98 0.68
N HIS A 188 2.78 -0.60 1.26
CA HIS A 188 2.88 -0.32 2.68
C HIS A 188 2.92 1.19 2.91
N LEU A 189 1.82 1.73 3.45
CA LEU A 189 1.61 3.18 3.57
C LEU A 189 2.67 3.91 4.42
N GLY A 190 3.09 3.31 5.53
CA GLY A 190 3.83 4.06 6.54
C GLY A 190 2.95 5.14 7.20
N SER A 191 3.50 6.31 7.46
CA SER A 191 2.71 7.42 7.98
C SER A 191 1.95 8.14 6.84
N ASP A 192 0.77 8.65 7.14
CA ASP A 192 -0.13 9.37 6.23
C ASP A 192 0.22 10.87 6.11
N LEU A 193 1.47 11.18 5.81
CA LEU A 193 1.94 12.57 5.74
C LEU A 193 1.32 13.34 4.58
N ASP A 194 1.32 12.75 3.38
CA ASP A 194 0.81 13.32 2.13
C ASP A 194 -0.03 12.31 1.37
N VAL A 195 0.58 11.21 0.88
CA VAL A 195 -0.17 10.10 0.29
C VAL A 195 -0.80 9.30 1.42
N ASP A 196 -2.10 9.42 1.59
CA ASP A 196 -2.88 8.70 2.59
C ASP A 196 -3.69 7.54 1.97
N LEU A 197 -4.40 6.80 2.84
CA LEU A 197 -5.23 5.68 2.40
C LEU A 197 -6.31 6.11 1.40
N ALA A 198 -6.88 7.31 1.55
CA ALA A 198 -7.91 7.79 0.63
C ALA A 198 -7.36 8.06 -0.79
N ASP A 199 -6.15 8.62 -0.89
CA ASP A 199 -5.49 8.83 -2.18
C ASP A 199 -5.23 7.51 -2.90
N VAL A 200 -4.76 6.51 -2.17
CA VAL A 200 -4.50 5.17 -2.69
C VAL A 200 -5.78 4.47 -3.12
N LEU A 201 -6.85 4.58 -2.35
CA LEU A 201 -8.17 4.03 -2.71
C LEU A 201 -8.73 4.68 -3.97
N ASP A 202 -8.64 6.00 -4.11
CA ASP A 202 -9.08 6.72 -5.33
C ASP A 202 -8.29 6.25 -6.56
N TRP A 203 -6.98 6.02 -6.43
CA TRP A 203 -6.15 5.45 -7.49
C TRP A 203 -6.56 4.02 -7.85
N LEU A 204 -6.62 3.13 -6.86
CA LEU A 204 -6.93 1.71 -7.05
C LEU A 204 -8.36 1.48 -7.55
N ALA A 205 -9.31 2.35 -7.19
CA ALA A 205 -10.68 2.29 -7.68
C ALA A 205 -10.76 2.46 -9.21
N ALA A 206 -9.86 3.25 -9.79
CA ALA A 206 -9.79 3.51 -11.23
C ALA A 206 -8.79 2.59 -11.97
N ASP A 207 -7.89 1.90 -11.27
CA ASP A 207 -6.86 1.06 -11.88
C ASP A 207 -7.47 -0.18 -12.55
N PRO A 208 -7.32 -0.38 -13.88
CA PRO A 208 -7.91 -1.50 -14.60
C PRO A 208 -7.27 -2.85 -14.26
N ASP A 209 -6.05 -2.84 -13.74
CA ASP A 209 -5.34 -4.06 -13.37
C ASP A 209 -5.75 -4.61 -12.00
N THR A 210 -6.40 -3.80 -11.18
CA THR A 210 -6.92 -4.17 -9.87
C THR A 210 -8.40 -4.55 -9.96
N HIS A 211 -8.77 -5.75 -9.55
CA HIS A 211 -10.17 -6.23 -9.50
C HIS A 211 -10.78 -6.18 -8.10
N SER A 212 -9.97 -6.27 -7.08
CA SER A 212 -10.39 -6.22 -5.69
C SER A 212 -9.31 -5.60 -4.81
N ILE A 213 -9.70 -5.03 -3.67
CA ILE A 213 -8.80 -4.30 -2.77
C ILE A 213 -8.88 -4.92 -1.38
N LEU A 214 -7.73 -5.31 -0.85
CA LEU A 214 -7.55 -5.74 0.53
C LEU A 214 -6.86 -4.62 1.30
N VAL A 215 -7.46 -4.19 2.40
CA VAL A 215 -6.97 -3.06 3.20
C VAL A 215 -6.73 -3.48 4.64
N GLN A 216 -5.56 -3.15 5.17
CA GLN A 216 -5.30 -3.16 6.60
C GLN A 216 -4.84 -1.77 7.03
N PHE A 217 -5.47 -1.20 8.01
CA PHE A 217 -5.10 0.09 8.57
C PHE A 217 -5.38 0.12 10.08
N ASP A 218 -4.59 0.91 10.78
CA ASP A 218 -4.74 1.09 12.23
C ASP A 218 -5.58 2.33 12.54
N GLU A 219 -5.35 3.42 11.81
CA GLU A 219 -6.01 4.71 12.04
C GLU A 219 -6.18 5.48 10.72
N VAL A 220 -7.19 6.32 10.67
CA VAL A 220 -7.48 7.23 9.55
C VAL A 220 -7.49 8.68 10.07
N SER A 221 -6.60 9.51 9.54
CA SER A 221 -6.46 10.91 9.95
C SER A 221 -7.54 11.84 9.38
N ALA A 222 -7.99 11.60 8.14
CA ALA A 222 -8.91 12.45 7.40
C ALA A 222 -10.25 11.77 7.12
N GLY A 223 -11.08 11.54 8.12
CA GLY A 223 -12.29 10.72 8.05
C GLY A 223 -13.26 11.07 6.91
N ARG A 224 -13.50 12.37 6.60
CA ARG A 224 -14.39 12.76 5.49
C ARG A 224 -13.82 12.40 4.12
N LYS A 225 -12.51 12.63 3.92
CA LYS A 225 -11.80 12.28 2.68
C LYS A 225 -11.81 10.77 2.49
N PHE A 226 -11.46 10.03 3.56
CA PHE A 226 -11.49 8.57 3.57
C PHE A 226 -12.87 8.02 3.22
N MET A 227 -13.94 8.47 3.85
CA MET A 227 -15.30 8.00 3.58
C MET A 227 -15.75 8.26 2.15
N SER A 228 -15.30 9.35 1.53
CA SER A 228 -15.56 9.62 0.12
C SER A 228 -14.87 8.61 -0.79
N ALA A 229 -13.57 8.41 -0.60
CA ALA A 229 -12.77 7.46 -1.36
C ALA A 229 -13.21 6.01 -1.12
N ALA A 230 -13.50 5.65 0.13
CA ALA A 230 -13.98 4.32 0.51
C ALA A 230 -15.26 3.92 -0.21
N ARG A 231 -16.25 4.83 -0.28
CA ARG A 231 -17.48 4.61 -1.03
C ARG A 231 -17.26 4.55 -2.55
N ALA A 232 -16.36 5.39 -3.06
CA ALA A 232 -16.01 5.36 -4.48
C ALA A 232 -15.34 4.04 -4.86
N ALA A 233 -14.43 3.56 -4.04
CA ALA A 233 -13.77 2.27 -4.24
C ALA A 233 -14.77 1.10 -4.21
N ALA A 234 -15.64 1.03 -3.21
CA ALA A 234 -16.61 -0.05 -3.05
C ALA A 234 -17.68 -0.09 -4.16
N ARG A 235 -18.00 1.04 -4.80
CA ARG A 235 -18.88 1.04 -5.98
C ARG A 235 -18.25 0.42 -7.21
N ASN A 236 -16.93 0.44 -7.30
CA ASN A 236 -16.20 -0.03 -8.47
C ASN A 236 -15.63 -1.44 -8.27
N LYS A 237 -15.25 -1.79 -7.05
CA LYS A 237 -14.52 -3.03 -6.75
C LYS A 237 -14.89 -3.56 -5.37
N PRO A 238 -14.89 -4.88 -5.16
CA PRO A 238 -14.96 -5.45 -3.81
C PRO A 238 -13.80 -4.93 -2.96
N VAL A 239 -14.12 -4.42 -1.76
CA VAL A 239 -13.14 -3.98 -0.77
C VAL A 239 -13.32 -4.78 0.51
N ILE A 240 -12.27 -5.45 0.91
CA ILE A 240 -12.21 -6.23 2.16
C ILE A 240 -11.22 -5.56 3.09
N THR A 241 -11.55 -5.49 4.36
CA THR A 241 -10.66 -4.95 5.38
C THR A 241 -10.52 -5.87 6.56
N ILE A 242 -9.32 -5.92 7.11
CA ILE A 242 -9.04 -6.45 8.43
C ILE A 242 -8.56 -5.30 9.32
N GLN A 243 -9.20 -5.16 10.47
CA GLN A 243 -8.76 -4.22 11.50
C GLN A 243 -8.21 -5.01 12.70
N PRO A 244 -7.10 -4.59 13.29
CA PRO A 244 -6.71 -5.08 14.59
C PRO A 244 -7.83 -4.74 15.57
N GLY A 245 -8.22 -5.71 16.38
CA GLY A 245 -9.15 -5.46 17.49
C GLY A 245 -8.62 -4.37 18.44
N PRO A 246 -9.47 -3.83 19.31
CA PRO A 246 -9.06 -2.81 20.26
C PRO A 246 -7.88 -3.31 21.09
N VAL A 247 -6.75 -2.60 21.05
CA VAL A 247 -5.62 -2.88 21.93
C VAL A 247 -6.06 -2.47 23.33
N SER A 248 -6.19 -3.42 24.24
CA SER A 248 -6.47 -3.18 25.65
C SER A 248 -5.51 -2.13 26.20
N GLY A 249 -6.01 -0.96 26.62
CA GLY A 249 -5.23 0.15 27.18
C GLY A 249 -5.10 1.41 26.34
N ARG A 250 -5.52 1.47 25.09
CA ARG A 250 -5.78 2.76 24.44
C ARG A 250 -7.11 3.29 24.95
N HIS A 251 -7.12 4.51 25.41
CA HIS A 251 -8.29 5.20 25.96
C HIS A 251 -9.45 5.07 24.98
N GLU A 252 -10.41 4.23 25.34
CA GLU A 252 -11.74 4.31 24.76
C GLU A 252 -12.27 5.70 25.15
N GLY A 253 -12.67 6.47 24.14
CA GLY A 253 -13.29 7.75 24.39
C GLY A 253 -14.46 7.58 25.39
N SER A 254 -14.71 8.55 26.25
CA SER A 254 -15.76 8.54 27.27
C SER A 254 -17.20 8.48 26.71
N GLY A 255 -17.38 8.07 25.45
CA GLY A 255 -18.65 7.93 24.77
C GLY A 255 -19.25 6.52 24.87
N PRO A 256 -20.55 6.36 24.51
CA PRO A 256 -21.25 5.07 24.58
C PRO A 256 -20.80 4.05 23.52
N PHE A 257 -19.92 4.44 22.57
CA PHE A 257 -19.44 3.59 21.49
C PHE A 257 -17.92 3.52 21.52
N SER A 258 -17.35 2.34 21.29
CA SER A 258 -15.93 2.16 21.11
C SER A 258 -15.46 2.69 19.74
N THR A 259 -14.17 2.98 19.61
CA THR A 259 -13.58 3.36 18.31
C THR A 259 -13.80 2.28 17.25
N ALA A 260 -13.77 1.00 17.65
CA ALA A 260 -14.05 -0.13 16.78
C ALA A 260 -15.49 -0.11 16.24
N ASP A 261 -16.49 0.19 17.08
CA ASP A 261 -17.89 0.30 16.65
C ASP A 261 -18.09 1.41 15.61
N VAL A 262 -17.38 2.54 15.80
CA VAL A 262 -17.45 3.67 14.86
C VAL A 262 -16.85 3.28 13.51
N TYR A 263 -15.67 2.62 13.50
CA TYR A 263 -15.08 2.12 12.25
C TYR A 263 -15.97 1.09 11.57
N ASP A 264 -16.48 0.10 12.30
CA ASP A 264 -17.32 -0.94 11.73
C ASP A 264 -18.60 -0.36 11.10
N ALA A 265 -19.26 0.57 11.77
CA ALA A 265 -20.41 1.28 11.21
C ALA A 265 -20.05 2.10 9.97
N ALA A 266 -18.89 2.78 9.97
CA ALA A 266 -18.43 3.59 8.85
C ALA A 266 -18.08 2.73 7.62
N LEU A 267 -17.38 1.63 7.83
CA LEU A 267 -16.96 0.71 6.77
C LEU A 267 -18.15 -0.02 6.15
N ARG A 268 -19.08 -0.50 6.97
CA ARG A 268 -20.35 -1.09 6.52
C ARG A 268 -21.14 -0.10 5.68
N ARG A 269 -21.20 1.17 6.09
CA ARG A 269 -21.83 2.26 5.36
C ARG A 269 -21.11 2.65 4.06
N ALA A 270 -19.80 2.36 3.95
CA ALA A 270 -19.02 2.49 2.74
C ALA A 270 -19.21 1.31 1.77
N GLY A 271 -19.82 0.20 2.19
CA GLY A 271 -19.98 -1.01 1.40
C GLY A 271 -18.78 -1.97 1.47
N TRP A 272 -17.96 -1.86 2.52
CA TRP A 272 -16.82 -2.75 2.73
C TRP A 272 -17.21 -3.99 3.50
N VAL A 273 -16.47 -5.07 3.26
CA VAL A 273 -16.56 -6.30 4.06
C VAL A 273 -15.47 -6.28 5.12
N SER A 274 -15.89 -6.22 6.39
CA SER A 274 -14.96 -6.30 7.53
C SER A 274 -14.73 -7.74 7.94
N ILE A 275 -13.47 -8.10 8.17
CA ILE A 275 -13.03 -9.43 8.59
C ILE A 275 -12.37 -9.31 9.96
N ASN A 276 -12.69 -10.25 10.84
CA ASN A 276 -12.27 -10.20 12.25
C ASN A 276 -11.16 -11.21 12.59
N THR A 277 -10.92 -12.20 11.74
CA THR A 277 -9.90 -13.23 11.99
C THR A 277 -8.94 -13.38 10.82
N LEU A 278 -7.70 -13.81 11.09
CA LEU A 278 -6.74 -14.13 10.04
C LEU A 278 -7.18 -15.33 9.19
N GLY A 279 -7.94 -16.27 9.75
CA GLY A 279 -8.50 -17.40 9.01
C GLY A 279 -9.45 -16.91 7.91
N ASP A 280 -10.44 -16.10 8.28
CA ASP A 280 -11.41 -15.53 7.34
C ASP A 280 -10.72 -14.63 6.30
N LEU A 281 -9.63 -13.92 6.70
CA LEU A 281 -8.83 -13.11 5.79
C LEU A 281 -8.21 -13.97 4.69
N PHE A 282 -7.62 -15.10 5.04
CA PHE A 282 -7.01 -15.99 4.06
C PHE A 282 -8.04 -16.64 3.13
N GLU A 283 -9.20 -17.01 3.65
CA GLU A 283 -10.32 -17.50 2.84
C GLU A 283 -10.85 -16.43 1.88
N ALA A 284 -10.97 -15.19 2.38
CA ALA A 284 -11.39 -14.05 1.57
C ALA A 284 -10.39 -13.76 0.42
N ILE A 285 -9.09 -13.82 0.68
CA ILE A 285 -8.06 -13.64 -0.36
C ILE A 285 -8.16 -14.74 -1.41
N GLU A 286 -8.34 -15.99 -1.01
CA GLU A 286 -8.54 -17.11 -1.95
C GLU A 286 -9.83 -16.92 -2.78
N ALA A 287 -10.90 -16.45 -2.16
CA ALA A 287 -12.14 -16.12 -2.86
C ALA A 287 -11.94 -14.98 -3.87
N MET A 288 -11.34 -13.86 -3.44
CA MET A 288 -11.07 -12.70 -4.31
C MET A 288 -10.20 -13.05 -5.52
N ALA A 289 -9.25 -13.96 -5.36
CA ALA A 289 -8.37 -14.40 -6.44
C ALA A 289 -9.08 -15.24 -7.51
N ARG A 290 -10.17 -15.93 -7.15
CA ARG A 290 -10.82 -16.94 -8.00
C ARG A 290 -12.20 -16.51 -8.49
N ILE A 291 -12.90 -15.66 -7.74
CA ILE A 291 -14.25 -15.23 -8.07
C ILE A 291 -14.18 -14.11 -9.12
N ARG A 292 -14.93 -14.29 -10.20
CA ARG A 292 -15.19 -13.19 -11.15
C ARG A 292 -16.31 -12.32 -10.60
N PRO A 293 -16.30 -11.00 -10.86
CA PRO A 293 -17.39 -10.13 -10.46
C PRO A 293 -18.74 -10.69 -10.95
N LEU A 294 -19.66 -10.94 -10.02
CA LEU A 294 -21.00 -11.43 -10.35
C LEU A 294 -21.79 -10.29 -10.98
N ARG A 295 -22.56 -10.59 -12.03
CA ARG A 295 -23.40 -9.60 -12.71
C ARG A 295 -24.85 -9.59 -12.20
N GLY A 296 -25.11 -10.16 -11.03
CA GLY A 296 -26.44 -10.25 -10.44
C GLY A 296 -26.42 -10.87 -9.04
N GLU A 297 -27.54 -10.87 -8.38
CA GLU A 297 -27.71 -11.33 -7.00
C GLU A 297 -28.16 -12.81 -6.92
N ARG A 298 -28.47 -13.44 -8.05
CA ARG A 298 -28.94 -14.81 -8.12
C ARG A 298 -27.83 -15.78 -8.42
N LEU A 299 -27.68 -16.82 -7.59
CA LEU A 299 -26.71 -17.87 -7.73
C LEU A 299 -27.39 -19.22 -7.97
N THR A 300 -27.02 -19.93 -9.04
CA THR A 300 -27.44 -21.30 -9.28
C THR A 300 -26.40 -22.25 -8.70
N ILE A 301 -26.83 -23.18 -7.85
CA ILE A 301 -25.96 -24.18 -7.21
C ILE A 301 -26.14 -25.51 -7.93
N LEU A 302 -25.04 -26.01 -8.52
CA LEU A 302 -24.98 -27.34 -9.13
C LEU A 302 -24.15 -28.26 -8.23
N ALA A 303 -24.72 -29.32 -7.72
CA ALA A 303 -24.04 -30.26 -6.85
C ALA A 303 -24.40 -31.69 -7.20
N ASN A 304 -23.44 -32.60 -7.13
CA ASN A 304 -23.64 -34.03 -7.32
C ASN A 304 -24.08 -34.76 -6.03
N GLY A 305 -24.31 -34.04 -4.95
CA GLY A 305 -24.72 -34.57 -3.65
C GLY A 305 -25.71 -33.66 -2.92
N HIS A 306 -26.77 -34.24 -2.37
CA HIS A 306 -27.86 -33.50 -1.73
C HIS A 306 -27.40 -32.64 -0.54
N GLY A 307 -26.47 -33.15 0.29
CA GLY A 307 -26.00 -32.49 1.49
C GLY A 307 -25.23 -31.20 1.22
N LEU A 308 -24.27 -31.25 0.27
CA LEU A 308 -23.45 -30.06 -0.09
C LEU A 308 -24.31 -28.97 -0.74
N GLY A 309 -25.23 -29.35 -1.64
CA GLY A 309 -26.15 -28.41 -2.28
C GLY A 309 -27.03 -27.67 -1.27
N ARG A 310 -27.54 -28.39 -0.24
CA ARG A 310 -28.35 -27.78 0.84
C ARG A 310 -27.53 -26.81 1.70
N ILE A 311 -26.32 -27.20 2.12
CA ILE A 311 -25.44 -26.35 2.91
C ILE A 311 -25.11 -25.07 2.15
N ALA A 312 -24.75 -25.16 0.87
CA ALA A 312 -24.45 -24.02 0.03
C ALA A 312 -25.69 -23.10 -0.14
N GLY A 313 -26.88 -23.69 -0.36
CA GLY A 313 -28.15 -22.95 -0.45
C GLY A 313 -28.50 -22.22 0.84
N ASP A 314 -28.41 -22.90 1.98
CA ASP A 314 -28.64 -22.30 3.30
C ASP A 314 -27.66 -21.14 3.57
N THR A 315 -26.40 -21.32 3.22
CA THR A 315 -25.38 -20.27 3.39
C THR A 315 -25.70 -19.06 2.53
N LEU A 316 -26.06 -19.27 1.26
CA LEU A 316 -26.44 -18.20 0.34
C LEU A 316 -27.63 -17.39 0.89
N LEU A 317 -28.69 -18.09 1.28
CA LEU A 317 -29.92 -17.44 1.81
C LEU A 317 -29.66 -16.67 3.11
N ARG A 318 -28.87 -17.23 4.04
CA ARG A 318 -28.45 -16.54 5.28
C ARG A 318 -27.62 -15.30 5.01
N SER A 319 -26.84 -15.29 3.91
CA SER A 319 -26.04 -14.14 3.48
C SER A 319 -26.86 -13.10 2.69
N GLY A 320 -28.16 -13.30 2.54
CA GLY A 320 -29.05 -12.37 1.83
C GLY A 320 -29.02 -12.53 0.31
N GLY A 321 -28.39 -13.58 -0.23
CA GLY A 321 -28.40 -13.89 -1.65
C GLY A 321 -29.65 -14.63 -2.09
N GLU A 322 -29.89 -14.69 -3.40
CA GLU A 322 -31.04 -15.36 -4.02
C GLU A 322 -30.60 -16.61 -4.80
N LEU A 323 -31.43 -17.68 -4.71
CA LEU A 323 -31.25 -18.85 -5.57
C LEU A 323 -31.80 -18.57 -6.97
N GLY A 324 -30.99 -18.83 -7.97
CA GLY A 324 -31.43 -18.86 -9.37
C GLY A 324 -32.24 -20.13 -9.65
N SER A 325 -33.25 -20.02 -10.49
CA SER A 325 -33.91 -21.19 -11.11
C SER A 325 -33.00 -21.76 -12.21
N LEU A 326 -32.98 -23.09 -12.34
CA LEU A 326 -32.42 -23.80 -13.51
C LEU A 326 -33.29 -23.57 -14.72
#